data_0b4a3e539a73f949c927ad634eb3d381
#
_entry.id   0b4a3e539a73f949c927ad634eb3d381
#
_cell.length_a   1.000
_cell.length_b   1.000
_cell.length_c   1.000
_cell.angle_alpha   90.00
_cell.angle_beta   90.00
_cell.angle_gamma   90.00
#
_symmetry.space_group_name_H-M   'P 1'
#
loop_
_entity.id
_entity.type
_entity.pdbx_description
1 polymer ?
#
loop_
_entity_poly.entity_id
_entity_poly.type
_entity_poly.pdbx_seq_one_letter_code
_entity_poly.pdbx_strand_id
1 'polypeptide(L)'
;MKKIILGAIAVSTMFISCKENKKEKVEVKEEVKVEKNVANLNNINLEASVLNWKGAKPTGEHNGTVNLKSGGILIEEGKLKAGEFVVDMNTITNLDMKGSKGATNLEGHLKSPDFFEVEKYPTSKFVITNVVEKDGKLEVTGNLSIKDVTKSITIPATVEKVDGAYVFKSEKFNIDRADFNVKYKSKKFFDNLKDKFVNDLVEMSFVVKAKS
;
A
#
# COMPACT_ATOMS: atom_id res chain seq x y z
N MET A 1 30.65 -48.01 50.48
CA MET A 1 30.06 -46.67 50.38
C MET A 1 29.69 -46.44 48.92
N LYS A 2 28.42 -46.69 48.56
CA LYS A 2 27.89 -46.56 47.18
C LYS A 2 27.34 -45.12 47.03
N LYS A 3 27.92 -44.31 46.14
CA LYS A 3 27.36 -43.01 45.77
C LYS A 3 26.36 -43.18 44.62
N ILE A 4 25.09 -42.85 44.88
CA ILE A 4 24.02 -42.81 43.90
C ILE A 4 24.06 -41.41 43.26
N ILE A 5 24.28 -41.35 41.93
CA ILE A 5 24.18 -40.12 41.17
C ILE A 5 22.77 -40.03 40.60
N LEU A 6 21.98 -39.06 41.08
CA LEU A 6 20.66 -38.73 40.51
C LEU A 6 20.84 -37.89 39.28
N GLY A 7 20.53 -38.44 38.12
CA GLY A 7 20.46 -37.67 36.87
C GLY A 7 19.14 -36.94 36.78
N ALA A 8 19.17 -35.61 36.75
CA ALA A 8 18.02 -34.76 36.46
C ALA A 8 17.79 -34.71 34.96
N ILE A 9 16.70 -35.27 34.48
CA ILE A 9 16.22 -35.14 33.10
C ILE A 9 15.47 -33.82 32.98
N ALA A 10 16.12 -32.82 32.32
CA ALA A 10 15.45 -31.59 31.97
C ALA A 10 14.58 -31.80 30.72
N VAL A 11 13.28 -31.87 30.92
CA VAL A 11 12.31 -31.86 29.80
C VAL A 11 12.20 -30.44 29.25
N SER A 12 12.85 -30.20 28.11
CA SER A 12 12.73 -28.95 27.37
C SER A 12 11.40 -28.98 26.59
N THR A 13 10.38 -28.29 27.09
CA THR A 13 9.13 -28.05 26.36
C THR A 13 9.38 -26.99 25.30
N MET A 14 9.53 -27.42 24.03
CA MET A 14 9.49 -26.52 22.89
C MET A 14 8.08 -25.97 22.74
N PHE A 15 7.86 -24.71 23.13
CA PHE A 15 6.67 -23.97 22.77
C PHE A 15 6.76 -23.65 21.27
N ILE A 16 6.04 -24.41 20.44
CA ILE A 16 5.77 -24.04 19.06
C ILE A 16 4.76 -22.90 19.11
N SER A 17 5.27 -21.66 19.10
CA SER A 17 4.44 -20.49 18.90
C SER A 17 3.96 -20.49 17.45
N CYS A 18 2.70 -20.85 17.22
CA CYS A 18 2.02 -20.55 15.97
C CYS A 18 2.00 -19.04 15.80
N LYS A 19 2.90 -18.48 14.98
CA LYS A 19 2.76 -17.12 14.47
C LYS A 19 1.51 -17.10 13.58
N GLU A 20 0.39 -16.63 14.11
CA GLU A 20 -0.67 -16.08 13.27
C GLU A 20 0.00 -15.03 12.36
N ASN A 21 -0.11 -15.23 11.04
CA ASN A 21 0.29 -14.24 10.05
C ASN A 21 -0.66 -13.03 10.15
N LYS A 22 -0.50 -12.20 11.17
CA LYS A 22 -1.09 -10.87 11.20
C LYS A 22 -0.50 -10.13 10.01
N LYS A 23 -1.34 -9.78 9.04
CA LYS A 23 -0.95 -8.87 7.96
C LYS A 23 -0.48 -7.58 8.62
N GLU A 24 0.82 -7.35 8.60
CA GLU A 24 1.38 -6.12 9.16
C GLU A 24 1.08 -4.97 8.19
N LYS A 25 0.64 -3.84 8.74
CA LYS A 25 0.49 -2.59 7.98
C LYS A 25 1.83 -1.90 7.87
N VAL A 26 1.99 -1.10 6.82
CA VAL A 26 3.13 -0.16 6.74
C VAL A 26 3.11 0.79 7.94
N GLU A 27 4.29 1.14 8.43
CA GLU A 27 4.42 2.15 9.47
C GLU A 27 3.93 3.49 8.93
N VAL A 28 3.07 4.15 9.70
CA VAL A 28 2.49 5.45 9.35
C VAL A 28 2.98 6.49 10.34
N LYS A 29 3.59 7.56 9.83
CA LYS A 29 4.11 8.69 10.60
C LYS A 29 3.50 10.01 10.12
N GLU A 30 3.77 11.09 10.85
CA GLU A 30 3.41 12.43 10.38
C GLU A 30 4.14 12.77 9.08
N GLU A 31 3.54 13.68 8.32
CA GLU A 31 4.10 14.17 7.06
C GLU A 31 5.53 14.69 7.24
N VAL A 32 6.40 14.34 6.28
CA VAL A 32 7.80 14.79 6.25
C VAL A 32 7.95 15.90 5.23
N LYS A 33 8.69 16.96 5.57
CA LYS A 33 8.99 18.03 4.63
C LYS A 33 9.75 17.49 3.40
N VAL A 34 9.25 17.81 2.22
CA VAL A 34 9.89 17.43 0.95
C VAL A 34 11.05 18.38 0.65
N GLU A 35 12.28 17.87 0.67
CA GLU A 35 13.48 18.70 0.40
C GLU A 35 13.77 18.86 -1.10
N LYS A 36 13.41 17.87 -1.93
CA LYS A 36 13.61 17.91 -3.38
C LYS A 36 12.31 18.27 -4.09
N ASN A 37 12.35 19.34 -4.90
CA ASN A 37 11.22 19.67 -5.75
C ASN A 37 11.16 18.70 -6.94
N VAL A 38 10.16 17.83 -6.95
CA VAL A 38 9.91 16.82 -7.99
C VAL A 38 8.66 17.14 -8.82
N ALA A 39 8.06 18.30 -8.60
CA ALA A 39 6.75 18.68 -9.15
C ALA A 39 6.65 18.69 -10.69
N ASN A 40 7.78 18.62 -11.40
CA ASN A 40 7.82 18.63 -12.86
C ASN A 40 8.31 17.31 -13.49
N LEU A 41 8.47 16.25 -12.70
CA LEU A 41 8.82 14.95 -13.25
C LEU A 41 7.61 14.37 -13.98
N ASN A 42 7.74 14.15 -15.27
CA ASN A 42 6.68 13.59 -16.12
C ASN A 42 7.27 12.59 -17.12
N ASN A 43 7.97 11.58 -16.59
CA ASN A 43 8.65 10.57 -17.41
C ASN A 43 8.05 9.17 -17.29
N ILE A 44 6.91 9.01 -16.61
CA ILE A 44 6.25 7.70 -16.52
C ILE A 44 5.40 7.41 -17.78
N ASN A 45 5.33 6.12 -18.10
CA ASN A 45 4.39 5.62 -19.08
C ASN A 45 3.09 5.26 -18.35
N LEU A 46 2.07 6.11 -18.48
CA LEU A 46 0.78 5.96 -17.78
C LEU A 46 0.05 4.67 -18.17
N GLU A 47 0.08 4.28 -19.45
CA GLU A 47 -0.61 3.09 -19.95
C GLU A 47 0.03 1.78 -19.45
N ALA A 48 1.36 1.81 -19.24
CA ALA A 48 2.12 0.66 -18.76
C ALA A 48 2.34 0.66 -17.23
N SER A 49 1.70 1.60 -16.52
CA SER A 49 1.80 1.76 -15.07
C SER A 49 0.45 1.51 -14.41
N VAL A 50 0.44 0.78 -13.29
CA VAL A 50 -0.79 0.40 -12.61
C VAL A 50 -0.59 0.30 -11.11
N LEU A 51 -1.61 0.69 -10.34
CA LEU A 51 -1.74 0.40 -8.93
C LEU A 51 -2.83 -0.67 -8.75
N ASN A 52 -2.51 -1.71 -7.98
CA ASN A 52 -3.46 -2.74 -7.62
C ASN A 52 -3.93 -2.54 -6.18
N TRP A 53 -5.20 -2.82 -5.93
CA TRP A 53 -5.77 -2.80 -4.59
C TRP A 53 -6.54 -4.09 -4.30
N LYS A 54 -6.60 -4.48 -3.03
CA LYS A 54 -7.43 -5.57 -2.53
C LYS A 54 -7.99 -5.20 -1.16
N GLY A 55 -9.31 -5.15 -1.08
CA GLY A 55 -10.07 -4.92 0.13
C GLY A 55 -10.84 -6.17 0.55
N ALA A 56 -11.13 -6.30 1.85
CA ALA A 56 -11.81 -7.47 2.40
C ALA A 56 -12.86 -7.11 3.46
N LYS A 57 -13.81 -8.01 3.63
CA LYS A 57 -14.80 -8.05 4.71
C LYS A 57 -15.00 -9.50 5.13
N PRO A 58 -15.65 -9.82 6.26
CA PRO A 58 -15.82 -11.21 6.70
C PRO A 58 -16.46 -12.15 5.66
N THR A 59 -17.29 -11.60 4.78
CA THR A 59 -18.05 -12.36 3.77
C THR A 59 -17.36 -12.46 2.41
N GLY A 60 -16.15 -11.94 2.25
CA GLY A 60 -15.42 -12.00 0.99
C GLY A 60 -14.43 -10.83 0.79
N GLU A 61 -13.73 -10.90 -0.31
CA GLU A 61 -12.75 -9.89 -0.72
C GLU A 61 -12.99 -9.46 -2.16
N HIS A 62 -12.55 -8.26 -2.49
CA HIS A 62 -12.58 -7.72 -3.83
C HIS A 62 -11.23 -7.10 -4.17
N ASN A 63 -10.88 -7.13 -5.45
CA ASN A 63 -9.65 -6.55 -5.95
C ASN A 63 -9.89 -5.74 -7.24
N GLY A 64 -8.93 -4.89 -7.53
CA GLY A 64 -9.01 -4.06 -8.71
C GLY A 64 -7.77 -3.22 -8.94
N THR A 65 -7.92 -2.22 -9.78
CA THR A 65 -6.87 -1.29 -10.17
C THR A 65 -7.33 0.15 -10.02
N VAL A 66 -6.35 1.04 -9.96
CA VAL A 66 -6.52 2.47 -10.12
C VAL A 66 -5.34 3.00 -10.93
N ASN A 67 -5.57 3.95 -11.84
CA ASN A 67 -4.54 4.42 -12.76
C ASN A 67 -3.84 5.68 -12.23
N LEU A 68 -2.61 5.88 -12.68
CA LEU A 68 -1.91 7.14 -12.50
C LEU A 68 -2.45 8.21 -13.46
N LYS A 69 -2.55 9.44 -12.98
CA LYS A 69 -2.88 10.64 -13.75
C LYS A 69 -1.62 11.31 -14.31
N SER A 70 -0.57 11.35 -13.51
CA SER A 70 0.72 11.93 -13.85
C SER A 70 1.80 11.47 -12.87
N GLY A 71 3.04 11.76 -13.17
CA GLY A 71 4.14 11.57 -12.24
C GLY A 71 5.45 11.28 -12.93
N GLY A 72 6.47 11.07 -12.12
CA GLY A 72 7.79 10.72 -12.59
C GLY A 72 8.72 10.29 -11.47
N ILE A 73 9.86 9.74 -11.86
CA ILE A 73 10.95 9.37 -10.99
C ILE A 73 12.24 10.05 -11.42
N LEU A 74 13.08 10.38 -10.47
CA LEU A 74 14.44 10.85 -10.67
C LEU A 74 15.41 9.71 -10.39
N ILE A 75 16.13 9.30 -11.40
CA ILE A 75 17.21 8.31 -11.30
C ILE A 75 18.53 9.01 -11.53
N GLU A 76 19.45 8.92 -10.57
CA GLU A 76 20.83 9.42 -10.68
C GLU A 76 21.79 8.25 -10.42
N GLU A 77 22.74 8.04 -11.32
CA GLU A 77 23.72 6.94 -11.20
C GLU A 77 23.05 5.56 -11.03
N GLY A 78 21.92 5.34 -11.73
CA GLY A 78 21.14 4.09 -11.64
C GLY A 78 20.33 3.92 -10.37
N LYS A 79 20.31 4.90 -9.46
CA LYS A 79 19.61 4.83 -8.17
C LYS A 79 18.40 5.77 -8.13
N LEU A 80 17.30 5.27 -7.59
CA LEU A 80 16.10 6.08 -7.32
C LEU A 80 16.42 7.13 -6.25
N LYS A 81 16.21 8.39 -6.57
CA LYS A 81 16.49 9.54 -5.68
C LYS A 81 15.25 10.27 -5.23
N ALA A 82 14.24 10.35 -6.09
CA ALA A 82 13.02 11.07 -5.83
C ALA A 82 11.92 10.58 -6.78
N GLY A 83 10.67 10.94 -6.49
CA GLY A 83 9.54 10.66 -7.35
C GLY A 83 8.26 11.29 -6.82
N GLU A 84 7.34 11.54 -7.74
CA GLU A 84 6.00 12.00 -7.44
C GLU A 84 5.01 11.24 -8.32
N PHE A 85 3.89 10.82 -7.74
CA PHE A 85 2.84 10.09 -8.43
C PHE A 85 1.49 10.67 -8.04
N VAL A 86 0.70 11.04 -9.03
CA VAL A 86 -0.68 11.48 -8.88
C VAL A 86 -1.58 10.38 -9.41
N VAL A 87 -2.48 9.89 -8.58
CA VAL A 87 -3.46 8.84 -8.90
C VAL A 87 -4.78 9.48 -9.28
N ASP A 88 -5.41 9.01 -10.37
CA ASP A 88 -6.76 9.42 -10.75
C ASP A 88 -7.79 8.53 -10.04
N MET A 89 -8.41 9.02 -8.99
CA MET A 89 -9.39 8.28 -8.19
C MET A 89 -10.68 7.98 -8.96
N ASN A 90 -10.96 8.65 -10.08
CA ASN A 90 -12.08 8.33 -10.96
C ASN A 90 -11.91 6.99 -11.68
N THR A 91 -10.68 6.49 -11.77
CA THR A 91 -10.33 5.25 -12.48
C THR A 91 -10.36 4.01 -11.59
N ILE A 92 -10.85 4.10 -10.35
CA ILE A 92 -11.04 2.93 -9.50
C ILE A 92 -11.93 1.93 -10.21
N THR A 93 -11.40 0.73 -10.46
CA THR A 93 -12.05 -0.34 -11.20
C THR A 93 -11.97 -1.64 -10.42
N ASN A 94 -13.05 -2.41 -10.42
CA ASN A 94 -13.11 -3.75 -9.85
C ASN A 94 -12.80 -4.80 -10.94
N LEU A 95 -11.95 -5.78 -10.65
CA LEU A 95 -11.51 -6.80 -11.60
C LEU A 95 -12.17 -8.16 -11.40
N ASP A 96 -12.38 -8.58 -10.16
CA ASP A 96 -12.94 -9.92 -9.85
C ASP A 96 -14.41 -10.08 -10.23
N MET A 97 -15.16 -8.98 -10.35
CA MET A 97 -16.56 -8.98 -10.81
C MET A 97 -16.75 -8.23 -12.12
N LYS A 98 -15.70 -8.02 -12.90
CA LYS A 98 -15.70 -7.18 -14.11
C LYS A 98 -16.89 -7.48 -15.02
N GLY A 99 -17.59 -6.42 -15.46
CA GLY A 99 -18.75 -6.49 -16.35
C GLY A 99 -20.07 -6.83 -15.65
N SER A 100 -20.06 -7.05 -14.34
CA SER A 100 -21.29 -7.31 -13.57
C SER A 100 -21.88 -6.02 -12.98
N LYS A 101 -23.18 -6.04 -12.66
CA LYS A 101 -23.81 -4.98 -11.87
C LYS A 101 -23.17 -4.82 -10.48
N GLY A 102 -22.63 -5.91 -9.93
CA GLY A 102 -21.90 -5.90 -8.66
C GLY A 102 -20.63 -5.06 -8.72
N ALA A 103 -19.86 -5.18 -9.82
CA ALA A 103 -18.69 -4.34 -10.05
C ALA A 103 -19.04 -2.85 -10.10
N THR A 104 -20.04 -2.48 -10.93
CA THR A 104 -20.50 -1.09 -11.04
C THR A 104 -20.96 -0.50 -9.71
N ASN A 105 -21.72 -1.29 -8.93
CA ASN A 105 -22.17 -0.85 -7.61
C ASN A 105 -21.00 -0.65 -6.63
N LEU A 106 -20.02 -1.56 -6.63
CA LEU A 106 -18.84 -1.45 -5.76
C LEU A 106 -17.98 -0.25 -6.15
N GLU A 107 -17.71 -0.07 -7.44
CA GLU A 107 -16.93 1.08 -7.94
C GLU A 107 -17.62 2.41 -7.61
N GLY A 108 -18.93 2.52 -7.80
CA GLY A 108 -19.71 3.69 -7.41
C GLY A 108 -19.63 3.95 -5.90
N HIS A 109 -19.74 2.91 -5.08
CA HIS A 109 -19.65 3.04 -3.62
C HIS A 109 -18.24 3.44 -3.18
N LEU A 110 -17.17 2.87 -3.76
CA LEU A 110 -15.80 3.30 -3.46
C LEU A 110 -15.56 4.78 -3.80
N LYS A 111 -16.21 5.31 -4.85
CA LYS A 111 -16.10 6.71 -5.26
C LYS A 111 -16.98 7.66 -4.42
N SER A 112 -17.96 7.14 -3.71
CA SER A 112 -18.93 7.93 -2.92
C SER A 112 -18.31 8.55 -1.66
N PRO A 113 -19.04 9.47 -0.97
CA PRO A 113 -18.63 10.06 0.30
C PRO A 113 -18.37 9.06 1.44
N ASP A 114 -18.96 7.85 1.37
CA ASP A 114 -18.71 6.78 2.32
C ASP A 114 -17.24 6.31 2.33
N PHE A 115 -16.56 6.41 1.17
CA PHE A 115 -15.17 5.98 1.00
C PHE A 115 -14.25 7.15 0.58
N PHE A 116 -13.98 7.27 -0.72
CA PHE A 116 -12.95 8.18 -1.21
C PHE A 116 -13.48 9.57 -1.57
N GLU A 117 -14.80 9.78 -1.64
CA GLU A 117 -15.43 11.08 -1.94
C GLU A 117 -14.81 11.75 -3.19
N VAL A 118 -14.76 10.99 -4.29
CA VAL A 118 -13.94 11.31 -5.46
C VAL A 118 -14.36 12.62 -6.15
N GLU A 119 -15.63 13.03 -6.04
CA GLU A 119 -16.09 14.33 -6.52
C GLU A 119 -15.35 15.49 -5.85
N LYS A 120 -15.04 15.36 -4.55
CA LYS A 120 -14.29 16.36 -3.78
C LYS A 120 -12.79 16.14 -3.83
N TYR A 121 -12.36 14.87 -3.83
CA TYR A 121 -10.96 14.45 -3.81
C TYR A 121 -10.65 13.59 -5.04
N PRO A 122 -10.60 14.17 -6.26
CA PRO A 122 -10.46 13.41 -7.50
C PRO A 122 -9.07 12.77 -7.67
N THR A 123 -8.13 13.11 -6.81
CA THR A 123 -6.77 12.56 -6.86
C THR A 123 -6.26 12.17 -5.48
N SER A 124 -5.40 11.16 -5.44
CA SER A 124 -4.48 10.93 -4.33
C SER A 124 -3.04 11.09 -4.82
N LYS A 125 -2.08 11.24 -3.89
CA LYS A 125 -0.71 11.60 -4.25
C LYS A 125 0.30 10.87 -3.37
N PHE A 126 1.40 10.43 -3.97
CA PHE A 126 2.56 9.93 -3.23
C PHE A 126 3.82 10.66 -3.67
N VAL A 127 4.55 11.25 -2.71
CA VAL A 127 5.80 11.98 -2.94
C VAL A 127 6.91 11.31 -2.16
N ILE A 128 7.93 10.79 -2.85
CA ILE A 128 9.08 10.16 -2.23
C ILE A 128 9.89 11.22 -1.47
N THR A 129 10.15 10.96 -0.19
CA THR A 129 10.94 11.82 0.69
C THR A 129 12.31 11.24 1.01
N ASN A 130 12.42 9.90 1.03
CA ASN A 130 13.68 9.21 1.29
C ASN A 130 13.70 7.82 0.63
N VAL A 131 14.88 7.35 0.23
CA VAL A 131 15.11 6.01 -0.31
C VAL A 131 16.36 5.43 0.34
N VAL A 132 16.22 4.27 0.97
CA VAL A 132 17.31 3.51 1.58
C VAL A 132 17.40 2.16 0.89
N GLU A 133 18.60 1.79 0.46
CA GLU A 133 18.87 0.44 -0.05
C GLU A 133 19.27 -0.46 1.12
N LYS A 134 18.60 -1.61 1.24
CA LYS A 134 18.84 -2.59 2.28
C LYS A 134 18.62 -3.99 1.71
N ASP A 135 19.63 -4.85 1.84
CA ASP A 135 19.59 -6.25 1.40
C ASP A 135 19.13 -6.43 -0.07
N GLY A 136 19.56 -5.52 -0.96
CA GLY A 136 19.21 -5.54 -2.38
C GLY A 136 17.77 -5.08 -2.70
N LYS A 137 17.05 -4.55 -1.71
CA LYS A 137 15.73 -3.95 -1.86
C LYS A 137 15.76 -2.49 -1.46
N LEU A 138 14.74 -1.74 -1.85
CA LEU A 138 14.55 -0.36 -1.46
C LEU A 138 13.49 -0.28 -0.37
N GLU A 139 13.81 0.43 0.71
CA GLU A 139 12.84 1.00 1.63
C GLU A 139 12.54 2.43 1.15
N VAL A 140 11.38 2.62 0.53
CA VAL A 140 10.97 3.91 -0.05
C VAL A 140 10.01 4.59 0.91
N THR A 141 10.47 5.66 1.54
CA THR A 141 9.63 6.51 2.39
C THR A 141 9.06 7.65 1.58
N GLY A 142 7.78 7.94 1.77
CA GLY A 142 7.12 9.05 1.08
C GLY A 142 5.84 9.49 1.77
N ASN A 143 5.43 10.71 1.44
CA ASN A 143 4.16 11.28 1.88
C ASN A 143 3.03 10.77 0.98
N LEU A 144 2.10 10.03 1.55
CA LEU A 144 0.88 9.59 0.90
C LEU A 144 -0.27 10.50 1.34
N SER A 145 -0.91 11.13 0.36
CA SER A 145 -2.12 11.94 0.56
C SER A 145 -3.33 11.21 0.01
N ILE A 146 -4.31 10.92 0.85
CA ILE A 146 -5.61 10.37 0.48
C ILE A 146 -6.68 11.27 1.12
N LYS A 147 -7.62 11.76 0.31
CA LYS A 147 -8.59 12.79 0.70
C LYS A 147 -7.84 14.03 1.23
N ASP A 148 -8.15 14.45 2.45
CA ASP A 148 -7.57 15.59 3.15
C ASP A 148 -6.46 15.23 4.16
N VAL A 149 -6.01 13.96 4.17
CA VAL A 149 -5.01 13.46 5.11
C VAL A 149 -3.73 13.10 4.38
N THR A 150 -2.61 13.65 4.85
CA THR A 150 -1.26 13.28 4.41
C THR A 150 -0.48 12.63 5.55
N LYS A 151 0.12 11.48 5.26
CA LYS A 151 0.95 10.72 6.20
C LYS A 151 2.18 10.20 5.51
N SER A 152 3.28 10.14 6.23
CA SER A 152 4.50 9.47 5.76
C SER A 152 4.38 7.97 5.95
N ILE A 153 4.67 7.19 4.89
CA ILE A 153 4.70 5.73 4.91
C ILE A 153 6.01 5.23 4.32
N THR A 154 6.44 4.03 4.72
CA THR A 154 7.60 3.34 4.13
C THR A 154 7.13 2.05 3.47
N ILE A 155 7.47 1.88 2.19
CA ILE A 155 7.07 0.74 1.38
C ILE A 155 8.29 -0.01 0.83
N PRO A 156 8.26 -1.35 0.78
CA PRO A 156 9.30 -2.14 0.15
C PRO A 156 9.14 -2.09 -1.38
N ALA A 157 10.22 -1.81 -2.09
CA ALA A 157 10.20 -1.69 -3.54
C ALA A 157 11.51 -2.14 -4.19
N THR A 158 11.50 -2.21 -5.51
CA THR A 158 12.69 -2.39 -6.35
C THR A 158 12.64 -1.42 -7.53
N VAL A 159 13.79 -1.07 -8.06
CA VAL A 159 13.92 -0.36 -9.33
C VAL A 159 14.93 -1.11 -10.19
N GLU A 160 14.57 -1.40 -11.43
CA GLU A 160 15.39 -2.13 -12.37
C GLU A 160 15.33 -1.44 -13.73
N LYS A 161 16.40 -1.51 -14.51
CA LYS A 161 16.40 -1.06 -15.92
C LYS A 161 16.12 -2.26 -16.81
N VAL A 162 15.00 -2.24 -17.53
CA VAL A 162 14.55 -3.31 -18.42
C VAL A 162 14.23 -2.70 -19.78
N ASP A 163 14.85 -3.19 -20.84
CA ASP A 163 14.65 -2.74 -22.23
C ASP A 163 14.73 -1.22 -22.41
N GLY A 164 15.69 -0.59 -21.73
CA GLY A 164 15.90 0.86 -21.81
C GLY A 164 14.96 1.71 -20.95
N ALA A 165 13.97 1.13 -20.27
CA ALA A 165 13.08 1.82 -19.35
C ALA A 165 13.37 1.42 -17.89
N TYR A 166 13.05 2.30 -16.95
CA TYR A 166 13.07 1.95 -15.53
C TYR A 166 11.72 1.36 -15.12
N VAL A 167 11.76 0.22 -14.42
CA VAL A 167 10.60 -0.42 -13.80
C VAL A 167 10.72 -0.27 -12.29
N PHE A 168 9.89 0.58 -11.72
CA PHE A 168 9.77 0.77 -10.27
C PHE A 168 8.53 0.02 -9.79
N LYS A 169 8.72 -0.97 -8.93
CA LYS A 169 7.63 -1.84 -8.45
C LYS A 169 7.71 -2.05 -6.94
N SER A 170 6.57 -2.13 -6.28
CA SER A 170 6.51 -2.51 -4.87
C SER A 170 6.29 -4.02 -4.71
N GLU A 171 6.68 -4.56 -3.56
CA GLU A 171 6.04 -5.75 -3.00
C GLU A 171 4.61 -5.42 -2.57
N LYS A 172 3.83 -6.43 -2.16
CA LYS A 172 2.53 -6.19 -1.53
C LYS A 172 2.72 -5.58 -0.15
N PHE A 173 1.98 -4.53 0.13
CA PHE A 173 1.98 -3.85 1.42
C PHE A 173 0.55 -3.49 1.84
N ASN A 174 0.32 -3.31 3.13
CA ASN A 174 -1.00 -2.97 3.63
C ASN A 174 -1.05 -1.53 4.13
N ILE A 175 -2.04 -0.78 3.66
CA ILE A 175 -2.40 0.54 4.17
C ILE A 175 -3.63 0.39 5.05
N ASP A 176 -3.63 1.04 6.20
CA ASP A 176 -4.81 1.20 7.01
C ASP A 176 -5.60 2.42 6.51
N ARG A 177 -6.74 2.16 5.84
CA ARG A 177 -7.58 3.23 5.26
C ARG A 177 -8.14 4.20 6.30
N ALA A 178 -8.28 3.73 7.54
CA ALA A 178 -8.80 4.54 8.64
C ALA A 178 -7.82 5.66 9.06
N ASP A 179 -6.51 5.46 8.85
CA ASP A 179 -5.48 6.46 9.08
C ASP A 179 -5.61 7.66 8.09
N PHE A 180 -6.38 7.49 6.99
CA PHE A 180 -6.65 8.48 5.95
C PHE A 180 -8.12 8.90 5.88
N ASN A 181 -8.83 8.90 6.98
CA ASN A 181 -10.22 9.36 7.08
C ASN A 181 -11.26 8.57 6.25
N VAL A 182 -10.91 7.35 5.80
CA VAL A 182 -11.84 6.44 5.14
C VAL A 182 -12.46 5.50 6.18
N LYS A 183 -13.58 5.92 6.77
CA LYS A 183 -14.12 5.35 8.03
C LYS A 183 -15.24 4.32 7.85
N TYR A 184 -15.84 4.23 6.68
CA TYR A 184 -17.04 3.42 6.45
C TYR A 184 -16.93 2.02 7.02
N LYS A 185 -17.83 1.68 7.96
CA LYS A 185 -17.89 0.37 8.66
C LYS A 185 -16.54 -0.11 9.22
N SER A 186 -15.68 0.79 9.64
CA SER A 186 -14.45 0.45 10.37
C SER A 186 -14.77 0.20 11.84
N LYS A 187 -14.22 -0.89 12.40
CA LYS A 187 -14.33 -1.20 13.84
C LYS A 187 -13.65 -0.17 14.74
N LYS A 188 -12.79 0.69 14.20
CA LYS A 188 -12.17 1.79 14.96
C LYS A 188 -13.13 2.94 15.27
N PHE A 189 -14.19 3.08 14.46
CA PHE A 189 -15.13 4.22 14.55
C PHE A 189 -16.57 3.80 14.81
N PHE A 190 -16.93 2.54 14.62
CA PHE A 190 -18.29 2.07 14.75
C PHE A 190 -18.34 0.80 15.59
N ASP A 191 -19.17 0.81 16.62
CA ASP A 191 -19.47 -0.33 17.46
C ASP A 191 -20.57 -1.22 16.83
N ASN A 192 -20.70 -2.45 17.34
CA ASN A 192 -21.79 -3.37 17.03
C ASN A 192 -21.95 -3.75 15.55
N LEU A 193 -20.91 -3.64 14.75
CA LEU A 193 -20.94 -4.00 13.32
C LEU A 193 -21.12 -5.51 13.08
N LYS A 194 -20.85 -6.36 14.07
CA LYS A 194 -20.82 -7.83 13.92
C LYS A 194 -19.97 -8.21 12.70
N ASP A 195 -20.51 -8.94 11.74
CA ASP A 195 -19.91 -9.34 10.45
C ASP A 195 -20.12 -8.35 9.31
N LYS A 196 -20.70 -7.17 9.60
CA LYS A 196 -20.93 -6.13 8.57
C LYS A 196 -19.79 -5.12 8.47
N PHE A 197 -18.70 -5.32 9.19
CA PHE A 197 -17.53 -4.45 9.09
C PHE A 197 -16.78 -4.64 7.76
N VAL A 198 -16.05 -3.60 7.37
CA VAL A 198 -15.07 -3.66 6.28
C VAL A 198 -13.69 -3.56 6.91
N ASN A 199 -12.78 -4.44 6.52
CA ASN A 199 -11.40 -4.43 7.05
C ASN A 199 -10.75 -3.07 6.80
N ASP A 200 -10.00 -2.61 7.78
CA ASP A 200 -9.28 -1.34 7.65
C ASP A 200 -8.01 -1.50 6.79
N LEU A 201 -7.42 -2.69 6.78
CA LEU A 201 -6.25 -2.98 5.95
C LEU A 201 -6.66 -3.22 4.49
N VAL A 202 -6.07 -2.42 3.60
CA VAL A 202 -6.15 -2.56 2.15
C VAL A 202 -4.78 -2.96 1.64
N GLU A 203 -4.68 -4.13 0.99
CA GLU A 203 -3.45 -4.60 0.35
C GLU A 203 -3.24 -3.83 -0.96
N MET A 204 -2.06 -3.27 -1.13
CA MET A 204 -1.67 -2.48 -2.29
C MET A 204 -0.41 -3.06 -2.93
N SER A 205 -0.27 -2.86 -4.22
CA SER A 205 0.99 -3.01 -4.96
C SER A 205 0.97 -2.12 -6.20
N PHE A 206 2.13 -1.81 -6.74
CA PHE A 206 2.21 -1.04 -7.97
C PHE A 206 3.35 -1.51 -8.89
N VAL A 207 3.18 -1.22 -10.16
CA VAL A 207 4.22 -1.26 -11.18
C VAL A 207 4.19 0.08 -11.91
N VAL A 208 5.30 0.79 -11.92
CA VAL A 208 5.47 2.06 -12.63
C VAL A 208 6.61 1.90 -13.62
N LYS A 209 6.36 2.21 -14.89
CA LYS A 209 7.38 2.25 -15.94
C LYS A 209 7.72 3.69 -16.28
N ALA A 210 9.01 4.02 -16.25
CA ALA A 210 9.51 5.34 -16.56
C ALA A 210 10.51 5.30 -17.71
N LYS A 211 10.51 6.35 -18.55
CA LYS A 211 11.53 6.54 -19.58
C LYS A 211 12.88 6.83 -18.90
N SER A 212 13.96 6.29 -19.45
CA SER A 212 15.33 6.58 -19.02
C SER A 212 15.80 7.93 -19.54
#